data_185d84c07d2b8f388e451aeccee6754d
#
_entry.id   185d84c07d2b8f388e451aeccee6754d
#
_cell.length_a   1.000
_cell.length_b   1.000
_cell.length_c   1.000
_cell.angle_alpha   90.00
_cell.angle_beta   90.00
_cell.angle_gamma   90.00
#
_symmetry.space_group_name_H-M   'P 1'
#
loop_
_entity.id
_entity.type
_entity.pdbx_description
1 polymer ?
#
loop_
_entity_poly.entity_id
_entity_poly.type
_entity_poly.pdbx_seq_one_letter_code
_entity_poly.pdbx_strand_id
1 'polypeptide(L)'
;PWLQWAAQTTIALCLRPGISELFRLEWSAFDWKARTVCVYMPKVCTTKLVFPPEAYLAEAWLRFKSDMAAGKTLVCRGRKGTAVTPSMYHKSWDRACKKIGVVMPMYALRHIAASEMLANGVDIAAVAAQLGHKNITTTGAFYTHALASSQRRAATCLPDCTNLVRNGAEKQLYN
;
A
#
# COMPACT_ATOMS: atom_id res chain seq x y z
N PRO A 1 -5.36 0.71 20.53
CA PRO A 1 -4.21 1.60 20.40
C PRO A 1 -3.08 0.99 19.57
N TRP A 2 -2.29 -0.02 20.08
CA TRP A 2 -1.15 -0.54 19.34
C TRP A 2 -1.52 -1.30 18.06
N LEU A 3 -2.58 -2.14 18.10
CA LEU A 3 -3.05 -2.91 16.96
C LEU A 3 -3.63 -2.01 15.87
N GLN A 4 -4.34 -0.95 16.26
CA GLN A 4 -4.84 0.05 15.32
C GLN A 4 -3.68 0.73 14.58
N TRP A 5 -2.63 1.15 15.31
CA TRP A 5 -1.43 1.72 14.70
C TRP A 5 -0.73 0.73 13.76
N ALA A 6 -0.63 -0.55 14.16
CA ALA A 6 -0.08 -1.60 13.31
C ALA A 6 -0.89 -1.80 12.02
N ALA A 7 -2.22 -1.74 12.11
CA ALA A 7 -3.10 -1.82 10.94
C ALA A 7 -2.94 -0.60 10.02
N GLN A 8 -2.93 0.61 10.57
CA GLN A 8 -2.68 1.86 9.83
C GLN A 8 -1.33 1.82 9.12
N THR A 9 -0.26 1.40 9.82
CA THR A 9 1.08 1.25 9.24
C THR A 9 1.11 0.20 8.12
N THR A 10 0.39 -0.91 8.29
CA THR A 10 0.27 -1.94 7.24
C THR A 10 -0.35 -1.39 5.96
N ILE A 11 -1.43 -0.61 6.08
CA ILE A 11 -2.12 0.01 4.93
C ILE A 11 -1.23 1.09 4.31
N ALA A 12 -0.77 2.05 5.10
CA ALA A 12 -0.04 3.22 4.63
C ALA A 12 1.28 2.88 3.93
N LEU A 13 1.97 1.83 4.38
CA LEU A 13 3.26 1.40 3.83
C LEU A 13 3.16 0.12 3.00
N CYS A 14 1.96 -0.40 2.78
CA CYS A 14 1.73 -1.64 2.03
C CYS A 14 2.61 -2.79 2.52
N LEU A 15 2.72 -2.96 3.86
CA LEU A 15 3.61 -3.96 4.46
C LEU A 15 2.99 -5.35 4.48
N ARG A 16 3.85 -6.37 4.48
CA ARG A 16 3.45 -7.70 4.94
C ARG A 16 3.30 -7.65 6.45
N PRO A 17 2.13 -8.00 7.00
CA PRO A 17 1.96 -8.06 8.45
C PRO A 17 2.77 -9.22 9.01
N GLY A 18 3.39 -8.98 10.17
CA GLY A 18 4.20 -9.97 10.85
C GLY A 18 5.63 -9.49 11.11
N ILE A 19 6.45 -10.43 11.57
CA ILE A 19 7.83 -10.16 11.99
C ILE A 19 8.80 -9.89 10.83
N SER A 20 8.38 -10.14 9.59
CA SER A 20 9.25 -9.96 8.44
C SER A 20 9.38 -8.50 7.99
N GLU A 21 8.30 -7.71 8.04
CA GLU A 21 8.30 -6.30 7.65
C GLU A 21 7.75 -5.40 8.76
N LEU A 22 6.45 -5.55 9.10
CA LEU A 22 5.74 -4.62 10.00
C LEU A 22 6.37 -4.51 11.39
N PHE A 23 6.63 -5.63 12.06
CA PHE A 23 7.10 -5.64 13.45
C PHE A 23 8.63 -5.59 13.58
N ARG A 24 9.33 -5.43 12.47
CA ARG A 24 10.76 -5.12 12.39
C ARG A 24 11.04 -3.70 11.90
N LEU A 25 9.99 -2.99 11.50
CA LEU A 25 10.16 -1.63 11.00
C LEU A 25 10.63 -0.72 12.13
N GLU A 26 11.74 -0.06 11.88
CA GLU A 26 12.33 0.91 12.79
C GLU A 26 12.14 2.35 12.29
N TRP A 27 12.22 3.31 13.19
CA TRP A 27 12.16 4.73 12.83
C TRP A 27 13.32 5.17 11.96
N SER A 28 14.46 4.48 12.01
CA SER A 28 15.62 4.68 11.13
C SER A 28 15.33 4.45 9.65
N ALA A 29 14.24 3.73 9.32
CA ALA A 29 13.81 3.50 7.96
C ALA A 29 13.13 4.73 7.32
N PHE A 30 12.80 5.76 8.11
CA PHE A 30 12.09 6.96 7.65
C PHE A 30 13.07 8.05 7.22
N ASP A 31 12.97 8.48 5.97
CA ASP A 31 13.55 9.74 5.53
C ASP A 31 12.47 10.83 5.62
N TRP A 32 12.54 11.61 6.70
CA TRP A 32 11.58 12.67 6.98
C TRP A 32 11.66 13.83 6.00
N LYS A 33 12.85 14.09 5.42
CA LYS A 33 13.07 15.16 4.44
C LYS A 33 12.51 14.75 3.08
N ALA A 34 12.84 13.53 2.63
CA ALA A 34 12.33 12.98 1.38
C ALA A 34 10.87 12.46 1.50
N ARG A 35 10.34 12.34 2.73
CA ARG A 35 8.99 11.85 3.02
C ARG A 35 8.78 10.42 2.53
N THR A 36 9.78 9.59 2.69
CA THR A 36 9.81 8.21 2.24
C THR A 36 10.17 7.25 3.35
N VAL A 37 9.86 5.97 3.14
CA VAL A 37 10.23 4.89 4.04
C VAL A 37 10.91 3.77 3.26
N CYS A 38 12.13 3.42 3.66
CA CYS A 38 12.90 2.33 3.07
C CYS A 38 12.64 1.03 3.83
N VAL A 39 11.86 0.12 3.25
CA VAL A 39 11.45 -1.13 3.89
C VAL A 39 12.28 -2.29 3.38
N TYR A 40 13.01 -2.96 4.27
CA TYR A 40 13.69 -4.21 3.96
C TYR A 40 12.70 -5.37 3.87
N MET A 41 12.80 -6.16 2.80
CA MET A 41 11.96 -7.32 2.51
C MET A 41 12.78 -8.62 2.59
N PRO A 42 12.84 -9.31 3.74
CA PRO A 42 13.72 -10.48 3.93
C PRO A 42 13.44 -11.62 2.96
N LYS A 43 12.18 -11.84 2.60
CA LYS A 43 11.78 -12.93 1.68
C LYS A 43 12.45 -12.86 0.31
N VAL A 44 12.81 -11.67 -0.14
CA VAL A 44 13.41 -11.44 -1.47
C VAL A 44 14.77 -10.74 -1.37
N CYS A 45 15.31 -10.60 -0.17
CA CYS A 45 16.62 -10.01 0.16
C CYS A 45 16.85 -8.65 -0.53
N THR A 46 15.83 -7.78 -0.52
CA THR A 46 15.90 -6.45 -1.14
C THR A 46 15.12 -5.42 -0.32
N THR A 47 15.28 -4.17 -0.69
CA THR A 47 14.50 -3.06 -0.11
C THR A 47 13.47 -2.54 -1.10
N LYS A 48 12.39 -1.95 -0.60
CA LYS A 48 11.47 -1.13 -1.36
C LYS A 48 11.41 0.26 -0.77
N LEU A 49 11.28 1.26 -1.63
CA LEU A 49 11.00 2.63 -1.23
C LEU A 49 9.49 2.84 -1.30
N VAL A 50 8.90 3.33 -0.20
CA VAL A 50 7.47 3.57 -0.07
C VAL A 50 7.23 5.06 0.14
N PHE A 51 6.19 5.59 -0.51
CA PHE A 51 5.71 6.96 -0.34
C PHE A 51 4.42 6.94 0.49
N PRO A 52 4.48 7.20 1.79
CA PRO A 52 3.31 7.15 2.66
C PRO A 52 2.37 8.34 2.44
N PRO A 53 1.06 8.20 2.76
CA PRO A 53 0.16 9.34 2.80
C PRO A 53 0.58 10.40 3.83
N GLU A 54 0.33 11.67 3.54
CA GLU A 54 0.67 12.81 4.40
C GLU A 54 0.09 12.69 5.81
N ALA A 55 -1.18 12.30 5.91
CA ALA A 55 -1.84 12.13 7.20
C ALA A 55 -1.14 11.06 8.07
N TYR A 56 -0.64 9.99 7.43
CA TYR A 56 0.15 8.98 8.12
C TYR A 56 1.50 9.52 8.59
N LEU A 57 2.21 10.27 7.74
CA LEU A 57 3.49 10.88 8.10
C LEU A 57 3.37 11.85 9.26
N ALA A 58 2.30 12.65 9.32
CA ALA A 58 2.04 13.56 10.43
C ALA A 58 1.88 12.81 11.78
N GLU A 59 1.08 11.75 11.80
CA GLU A 59 0.91 10.90 12.98
C GLU A 59 2.21 10.16 13.34
N ALA A 60 2.92 9.64 12.33
CA ALA A 60 4.20 8.96 12.50
C ALA A 60 5.26 9.88 13.11
N TRP A 61 5.30 11.15 12.70
CA TRP A 61 6.23 12.15 13.23
C TRP A 61 5.99 12.42 14.73
N LEU A 62 4.74 12.55 15.13
CA LEU A 62 4.40 12.75 16.55
C LEU A 62 4.85 11.55 17.39
N ARG A 63 4.60 10.33 16.90
CA ARG A 63 5.02 9.09 17.56
C ARG A 63 6.53 8.94 17.59
N PHE A 64 7.21 9.26 16.49
CA PHE A 64 8.67 9.25 16.40
C PHE A 64 9.30 10.13 17.49
N LYS A 65 8.87 11.38 17.62
CA LYS A 65 9.40 12.29 18.65
C LYS A 65 9.22 11.72 20.07
N SER A 66 8.04 11.18 20.37
CA SER A 66 7.76 10.56 21.67
C SER A 66 8.61 9.31 21.90
N ASP A 67 8.78 8.49 20.87
CA ASP A 67 9.51 7.23 20.94
C ASP A 67 11.02 7.47 21.10
N MET A 68 11.58 8.43 20.36
CA MET A 68 13.00 8.77 20.48
C MET A 68 13.32 9.31 21.88
N ALA A 69 12.45 10.14 22.45
CA ALA A 69 12.61 10.61 23.83
C ALA A 69 12.55 9.45 24.86
N ALA A 70 11.88 8.36 24.53
CA ALA A 70 11.76 7.16 25.37
C ALA A 70 12.76 6.03 24.99
N GLY A 71 13.73 6.30 24.09
CA GLY A 71 14.73 5.33 23.62
C GLY A 71 14.15 4.14 22.86
N LYS A 72 13.03 4.32 22.15
CA LYS A 72 12.32 3.26 21.41
C LYS A 72 12.56 3.40 19.92
N THR A 73 13.02 2.33 19.29
CA THR A 73 13.39 2.32 17.85
C THR A 73 12.31 1.72 16.96
N LEU A 74 11.54 0.74 17.46
CA LEU A 74 10.50 0.06 16.66
C LEU A 74 9.25 0.93 16.46
N VAL A 75 8.79 1.01 15.22
CA VAL A 75 7.56 1.75 14.84
C VAL A 75 6.31 1.10 15.45
N CYS A 76 6.21 -0.22 15.39
CA CYS A 76 5.08 -0.97 15.92
C CYS A 76 5.50 -1.88 17.06
N ARG A 77 4.91 -1.65 18.24
CA ARG A 77 5.18 -2.37 19.48
C ARG A 77 3.90 -2.89 20.11
N GLY A 78 4.02 -3.94 20.89
CA GLY A 78 2.93 -4.49 21.68
C GLY A 78 2.48 -3.56 22.82
N ARG A 79 1.43 -4.00 23.55
CA ARG A 79 0.80 -3.21 24.61
C ARG A 79 1.77 -2.74 25.70
N LYS A 80 2.79 -3.55 26.03
CA LYS A 80 3.79 -3.23 27.03
C LYS A 80 5.02 -2.51 26.47
N GLY A 81 4.97 -2.03 25.21
CA GLY A 81 6.10 -1.40 24.54
C GLY A 81 7.16 -2.39 24.02
N THR A 82 6.94 -3.70 24.16
CA THR A 82 7.86 -4.76 23.72
C THR A 82 7.63 -5.14 22.25
N ALA A 83 8.58 -5.86 21.67
CA ALA A 83 8.44 -6.45 20.34
C ALA A 83 7.19 -7.35 20.26
N VAL A 84 6.53 -7.35 19.11
CA VAL A 84 5.32 -8.15 18.87
C VAL A 84 5.71 -9.52 18.36
N THR A 85 5.25 -10.58 19.03
CA THR A 85 5.39 -11.96 18.56
C THR A 85 4.24 -12.35 17.62
N PRO A 86 4.43 -13.34 16.72
CA PRO A 86 3.36 -13.83 15.86
C PRO A 86 2.09 -14.22 16.63
N SER A 87 2.25 -14.94 17.75
CA SER A 87 1.11 -15.34 18.59
C SER A 87 0.35 -14.16 19.20
N MET A 88 1.08 -13.12 19.67
CA MET A 88 0.44 -11.91 20.20
C MET A 88 -0.40 -11.21 19.14
N TYR A 89 0.14 -11.04 17.95
CA TYR A 89 -0.56 -10.31 16.92
C TYR A 89 -1.75 -11.10 16.39
N HIS A 90 -1.62 -12.42 16.13
CA HIS A 90 -2.75 -13.26 15.70
C HIS A 90 -3.90 -13.22 16.71
N LYS A 91 -3.62 -13.51 17.99
CA LYS A 91 -4.65 -13.49 19.03
C LYS A 91 -5.32 -12.13 19.19
N SER A 92 -4.57 -11.04 19.03
CA SER A 92 -5.12 -9.68 19.16
C SER A 92 -5.94 -9.29 17.93
N TRP A 93 -5.51 -9.69 16.75
CA TRP A 93 -6.21 -9.47 15.49
C TRP A 93 -7.53 -10.24 15.46
N ASP A 94 -7.52 -11.55 15.73
CA ASP A 94 -8.69 -12.40 15.76
C ASP A 94 -9.73 -11.90 16.75
N ARG A 95 -9.28 -11.47 17.94
CA ARG A 95 -10.17 -10.86 18.94
C ARG A 95 -10.81 -9.57 18.44
N ALA A 96 -10.05 -8.71 17.77
CA ALA A 96 -10.56 -7.48 17.20
C ALA A 96 -11.58 -7.75 16.10
N CYS A 97 -11.26 -8.65 15.16
CA CYS A 97 -12.15 -9.08 14.09
C CYS A 97 -13.46 -9.68 14.63
N LYS A 98 -13.36 -10.58 15.61
CA LYS A 98 -14.53 -11.18 16.27
C LYS A 98 -15.43 -10.14 16.93
N LYS A 99 -14.84 -9.10 17.54
CA LYS A 99 -15.60 -8.01 18.20
C LYS A 99 -16.44 -7.20 17.22
N ILE A 100 -16.02 -7.08 15.96
CA ILE A 100 -16.72 -6.32 14.92
C ILE A 100 -17.46 -7.21 13.92
N GLY A 101 -17.51 -8.53 14.17
CA GLY A 101 -18.26 -9.49 13.34
C GLY A 101 -17.58 -9.76 11.97
N VAL A 102 -16.27 -9.52 11.83
CA VAL A 102 -15.54 -9.72 10.58
C VAL A 102 -14.56 -10.89 10.72
N VAL A 103 -14.43 -11.68 9.66
CA VAL A 103 -13.41 -12.74 9.56
C VAL A 103 -12.47 -12.40 8.43
N MET A 104 -11.28 -11.90 8.76
CA MET A 104 -10.28 -11.62 7.74
C MET A 104 -8.86 -11.71 8.33
N PRO A 105 -7.87 -12.24 7.56
CA PRO A 105 -6.48 -12.20 7.98
C PRO A 105 -5.95 -10.76 7.92
N MET A 106 -5.03 -10.40 8.80
CA MET A 106 -4.40 -9.06 8.76
C MET A 106 -3.69 -8.79 7.41
N TYR A 107 -3.27 -9.82 6.69
CA TYR A 107 -2.70 -9.71 5.35
C TYR A 107 -3.67 -9.08 4.33
N ALA A 108 -4.98 -9.21 4.54
CA ALA A 108 -6.00 -8.59 3.70
C ALA A 108 -5.90 -7.06 3.68
N LEU A 109 -5.36 -6.42 4.75
CA LEU A 109 -5.14 -4.97 4.77
C LEU A 109 -4.21 -4.50 3.65
N ARG A 110 -3.19 -5.29 3.32
CA ARG A 110 -2.30 -5.00 2.20
C ARG A 110 -3.02 -5.15 0.85
N HIS A 111 -3.92 -6.13 0.71
CA HIS A 111 -4.75 -6.27 -0.49
C HIS A 111 -5.75 -5.12 -0.60
N ILE A 112 -6.36 -4.70 0.50
CA ILE A 112 -7.24 -3.53 0.53
C ILE A 112 -6.51 -2.28 0.05
N ALA A 113 -5.31 -2.00 0.59
CA ALA A 113 -4.50 -0.86 0.15
C ALA A 113 -4.21 -0.89 -1.36
N ALA A 114 -3.85 -2.05 -1.90
CA ALA A 114 -3.58 -2.20 -3.33
C ALA A 114 -4.85 -2.01 -4.19
N SER A 115 -5.98 -2.59 -3.75
CA SER A 115 -7.27 -2.45 -4.44
C SER A 115 -7.75 -0.99 -4.45
N GLU A 116 -7.59 -0.27 -3.34
CA GLU A 116 -7.93 1.16 -3.25
C GLU A 116 -7.08 2.01 -4.19
N MET A 117 -5.76 1.79 -4.25
CA MET A 117 -4.89 2.50 -5.20
C MET A 117 -5.36 2.28 -6.65
N LEU A 118 -5.63 1.04 -7.03
CA LEU A 118 -6.10 0.70 -8.39
C LEU A 118 -7.49 1.26 -8.67
N ALA A 119 -8.42 1.21 -7.72
CA ALA A 119 -9.75 1.78 -7.84
C ALA A 119 -9.70 3.29 -8.05
N ASN A 120 -8.73 3.98 -7.42
CA ASN A 120 -8.47 5.41 -7.61
C ASN A 120 -7.64 5.73 -8.86
N GLY A 121 -7.34 4.72 -9.69
CA GLY A 121 -6.70 4.93 -10.99
C GLY A 121 -5.18 4.99 -10.97
N VAL A 122 -4.56 4.61 -9.87
CA VAL A 122 -3.10 4.51 -9.82
C VAL A 122 -2.63 3.41 -10.78
N ASP A 123 -1.59 3.70 -11.54
CA ASP A 123 -0.99 2.76 -12.47
C ASP A 123 -0.52 1.48 -11.75
N ILE A 124 -0.74 0.33 -12.40
CA ILE A 124 -0.43 -0.98 -11.81
C ILE A 124 1.07 -1.16 -11.54
N ALA A 125 1.96 -0.52 -12.30
CA ALA A 125 3.39 -0.57 -12.06
C ALA A 125 3.75 0.22 -10.79
N ALA A 126 3.12 1.38 -10.57
CA ALA A 126 3.28 2.15 -9.34
C ALA A 126 2.76 1.39 -8.13
N VAL A 127 1.59 0.72 -8.25
CA VAL A 127 1.07 -0.16 -7.18
C VAL A 127 2.01 -1.32 -6.90
N ALA A 128 2.54 -1.98 -7.95
CA ALA A 128 3.50 -3.07 -7.79
C ALA A 128 4.79 -2.61 -7.08
N ALA A 129 5.30 -1.43 -7.43
CA ALA A 129 6.46 -0.82 -6.77
C ALA A 129 6.19 -0.54 -5.28
N GLN A 130 5.04 0.08 -4.95
CA GLN A 130 4.62 0.35 -3.57
C GLN A 130 4.48 -0.94 -2.75
N LEU A 131 3.99 -2.02 -3.36
CA LEU A 131 3.93 -3.34 -2.76
C LEU A 131 5.31 -4.01 -2.66
N GLY A 132 6.28 -3.63 -3.47
CA GLY A 132 7.58 -4.29 -3.61
C GLY A 132 7.49 -5.61 -4.36
N HIS A 133 6.64 -5.70 -5.37
CA HIS A 133 6.59 -6.84 -6.27
C HIS A 133 7.66 -6.67 -7.37
N LYS A 134 8.53 -7.66 -7.52
CA LYS A 134 9.55 -7.67 -8.60
C LYS A 134 8.91 -7.81 -9.99
N ASN A 135 7.75 -8.47 -10.07
CA ASN A 135 7.03 -8.71 -11.31
C ASN A 135 5.62 -8.13 -11.23
N ILE A 136 5.27 -7.27 -12.17
CA ILE A 136 3.96 -6.63 -12.31
C ILE A 136 2.83 -7.66 -12.51
N THR A 137 3.10 -8.81 -13.12
CA THR A 137 2.14 -9.89 -13.31
C THR A 137 1.61 -10.42 -11.98
N THR A 138 2.41 -10.39 -10.92
CA THR A 138 1.96 -10.75 -9.57
C THR A 138 0.84 -9.81 -9.10
N THR A 139 0.94 -8.52 -9.37
CA THR A 139 -0.11 -7.55 -9.04
C THR A 139 -1.32 -7.74 -9.95
N GLY A 140 -1.12 -7.89 -11.27
CA GLY A 140 -2.19 -8.08 -12.24
C GLY A 140 -3.07 -9.30 -11.96
N ALA A 141 -2.47 -10.43 -11.62
CA ALA A 141 -3.19 -11.68 -11.34
C ALA A 141 -4.16 -11.58 -10.14
N PHE A 142 -3.82 -10.76 -9.13
CA PHE A 142 -4.67 -10.59 -7.95
C PHE A 142 -5.75 -9.50 -8.10
N TYR A 143 -5.61 -8.57 -9.06
CA TYR A 143 -6.43 -7.36 -9.13
C TYR A 143 -7.16 -7.18 -10.47
N THR A 144 -7.45 -8.27 -11.18
CA THR A 144 -8.15 -8.27 -12.48
C THR A 144 -9.48 -7.49 -12.47
N HIS A 145 -10.22 -7.53 -11.35
CA HIS A 145 -11.49 -6.77 -11.24
C HIS A 145 -11.30 -5.25 -11.26
N ALA A 146 -10.18 -4.75 -10.71
CA ALA A 146 -9.86 -3.33 -10.74
C ALA A 146 -9.42 -2.86 -12.14
N LEU A 147 -8.90 -3.76 -12.98
CA LEU A 147 -8.47 -3.46 -14.34
C LEU A 147 -9.64 -3.06 -15.25
N ALA A 148 -10.84 -3.63 -15.07
CA ALA A 148 -12.01 -3.30 -15.87
C ALA A 148 -12.42 -1.82 -15.73
N SER A 149 -12.35 -1.25 -14.53
CA SER A 149 -12.61 0.17 -14.30
C SER A 149 -11.54 1.07 -14.91
N SER A 150 -10.28 0.62 -14.90
CA SER A 150 -9.17 1.33 -15.53
C SER A 150 -9.26 1.30 -17.06
N GLN A 151 -9.71 0.18 -17.65
CA GLN A 151 -9.96 0.09 -19.10
C GLN A 151 -11.05 1.05 -19.56
N ARG A 152 -12.14 1.21 -18.79
CA ARG A 152 -13.19 2.20 -19.12
C ARG A 152 -12.64 3.62 -19.08
N ARG A 153 -11.83 3.96 -18.09
CA ARG A 153 -11.16 5.28 -18.02
C ARG A 153 -10.18 5.48 -19.17
N ALA A 154 -9.40 4.46 -19.53
CA ALA A 154 -8.50 4.53 -20.66
C ALA A 154 -9.26 4.82 -21.96
N ALA A 155 -10.44 4.23 -22.15
CA ALA A 155 -11.28 4.50 -23.31
C ALA A 155 -11.71 5.98 -23.41
N THR A 156 -11.95 6.65 -22.28
CA THR A 156 -12.30 8.09 -22.26
C THR A 156 -11.13 9.01 -22.58
N CYS A 157 -9.91 8.52 -22.53
CA CYS A 157 -8.70 9.26 -22.89
C CYS A 157 -8.33 9.10 -24.39
N LEU A 158 -9.03 8.22 -25.11
CA LEU A 158 -8.80 8.08 -26.56
C LEU A 158 -9.36 9.30 -27.29
N PRO A 159 -8.64 9.81 -28.31
CA PRO A 159 -9.15 10.89 -29.13
C PRO A 159 -10.43 10.45 -29.86
N ASP A 160 -11.33 11.38 -30.06
CA ASP A 160 -12.51 11.13 -30.89
C ASP A 160 -12.10 10.91 -32.36
N CYS A 161 -12.08 9.63 -32.76
CA CYS A 161 -11.71 9.23 -34.12
C CYS A 161 -12.82 9.39 -35.13
N THR A 162 -14.06 9.77 -34.73
CA THR A 162 -15.21 9.89 -35.65
C THR A 162 -14.98 10.97 -36.70
N ASN A 163 -14.32 12.07 -36.34
CA ASN A 163 -13.97 13.15 -37.26
C ASN A 163 -12.78 12.83 -38.16
N LEU A 164 -11.87 11.94 -37.79
CA LEU A 164 -10.75 11.53 -38.64
C LEU A 164 -11.21 10.73 -39.87
N VAL A 165 -12.21 9.89 -39.71
CA VAL A 165 -12.77 9.08 -40.78
C VAL A 165 -13.60 9.95 -41.72
N ARG A 166 -14.37 10.93 -41.22
CA ARG A 166 -15.17 11.86 -42.06
C ARG A 166 -14.30 12.71 -42.94
N ASN A 167 -13.23 13.32 -42.41
CA ASN A 167 -12.31 14.15 -43.20
C ASN A 167 -11.50 13.34 -44.24
N GLY A 168 -11.27 12.04 -44.00
CA GLY A 168 -10.67 11.14 -44.99
C GLY A 168 -11.60 10.79 -46.15
N ALA A 169 -12.91 10.61 -45.87
CA ALA A 169 -13.90 10.29 -46.89
C ALA A 169 -14.24 11.50 -47.79
N GLU A 170 -14.29 12.71 -47.20
CA GLU A 170 -14.55 13.95 -48.00
C GLU A 170 -13.41 14.29 -48.96
N LYS A 171 -12.15 13.99 -48.60
CA LYS A 171 -11.00 14.19 -49.52
C LYS A 171 -10.95 13.23 -50.70
N GLN A 172 -11.62 12.07 -50.62
CA GLN A 172 -11.71 11.12 -51.75
C GLN A 172 -12.84 11.40 -52.72
N LEU A 173 -13.81 12.28 -52.37
CA LEU A 173 -14.91 12.64 -53.23
C LEU A 173 -14.65 13.86 -54.14
N TYR A 174 -13.50 14.53 -53.98
CA TYR A 174 -13.12 15.73 -54.74
C TYR A 174 -11.82 15.55 -55.56
N ASN A 175 -11.33 14.33 -55.72
CA ASN A 175 -10.30 13.95 -56.71
C ASN A 175 -10.87 12.95 -57.69
#